data_d32fe90ba3e628cdee65e687b89ab2f5
#
_entry.id   d32fe90ba3e628cdee65e687b89ab2f5
#
_cell.length_a   1.000
_cell.length_b   1.000
_cell.length_c   1.000
_cell.angle_alpha   90.00
_cell.angle_beta   90.00
_cell.angle_gamma   90.00
#
_symmetry.space_group_name_H-M   'P 1'
#
loop_
_entity.id
_entity.type
_entity.pdbx_description
1 polymer ?
#
loop_
_entity_poly.entity_id
_entity_poly.type
_entity_poly.pdbx_seq_one_letter_code
_entity_poly.pdbx_strand_id
1 'polypeptide(L)'
;MVFVILSNYLLLLSIFGYSFLYKKFLFKEKEFKISNIEILYGLIIILFLSLIINFFFPLKYFSLTIVILGIIIFIYGLYKKIYKINFIYYFFIILFISYISFYAGDNIDSPMYHLQILKWLMSEKISFGLANLEIRFGFNSSWHSIIALLNLSYDKFNSKYYLSAIILSTLIYETVKYRKNIEYSHILLFLVTTFLLIFSIAHPFRNGVILNQLGNPERDIANMIFFFFSIYIFLKIVEKNYDDKNLINLLISST
;
A
#
# COMPACT_ATOMS: atom_id res chain seq x y z
N MET A 1 8.58 5.15 17.33
CA MET A 1 7.41 4.27 17.31
C MET A 1 6.08 5.01 17.18
N VAL A 2 5.69 5.90 18.11
CA VAL A 2 4.40 6.63 18.04
C VAL A 2 4.21 7.38 16.72
N PHE A 3 5.22 8.11 16.26
CA PHE A 3 5.18 8.80 14.97
C PHE A 3 4.92 7.87 13.79
N VAL A 4 5.51 6.68 13.80
CA VAL A 4 5.32 5.66 12.75
C VAL A 4 3.88 5.16 12.71
N ILE A 5 3.33 4.83 13.88
CA ILE A 5 1.93 4.37 14.00
C ILE A 5 0.99 5.48 13.49
N LEU A 6 1.20 6.71 13.96
CA LEU A 6 0.39 7.85 13.53
C LEU A 6 0.49 8.08 12.01
N SER A 7 1.69 8.06 11.45
CA SER A 7 1.90 8.20 10.01
C SER A 7 1.14 7.14 9.22
N ASN A 8 1.22 5.87 9.63
CA ASN A 8 0.52 4.77 8.96
C ASN A 8 -1.01 4.95 8.98
N TYR A 9 -1.56 5.45 10.09
CA TYR A 9 -2.99 5.78 10.13
C TYR A 9 -3.35 6.91 9.19
N LEU A 10 -2.59 8.00 9.20
CA LEU A 10 -2.85 9.13 8.32
C LEU A 10 -2.74 8.74 6.84
N LEU A 11 -1.74 7.95 6.48
CA LEU A 11 -1.57 7.43 5.13
C LEU A 11 -2.74 6.52 4.74
N LEU A 12 -3.15 5.60 5.60
CA LEU A 12 -4.29 4.73 5.35
C LEU A 12 -5.58 5.53 5.09
N LEU A 13 -5.88 6.49 5.96
CA LEU A 13 -7.07 7.34 5.80
C LEU A 13 -7.02 8.12 4.49
N SER A 14 -5.84 8.65 4.14
CA SER A 14 -5.62 9.34 2.87
C SER A 14 -5.87 8.43 1.66
N ILE A 15 -5.33 7.20 1.68
CA ILE A 15 -5.51 6.24 0.58
C ILE A 15 -6.99 5.86 0.42
N PHE A 16 -7.72 5.66 1.52
CA PHE A 16 -9.18 5.44 1.46
C PHE A 16 -9.93 6.64 0.89
N GLY A 17 -9.49 7.86 1.19
CA GLY A 17 -10.06 9.05 0.57
C GLY A 17 -9.94 9.03 -0.96
N TYR A 18 -8.75 8.71 -1.46
CA TYR A 18 -8.54 8.59 -2.92
C TYR A 18 -9.30 7.41 -3.53
N SER A 19 -9.52 6.32 -2.80
CA SER A 19 -10.39 5.22 -3.26
C SER A 19 -11.82 5.68 -3.55
N PHE A 20 -12.33 6.63 -2.77
CA PHE A 20 -13.63 7.25 -3.04
C PHE A 20 -13.67 8.00 -4.37
N LEU A 21 -12.63 8.81 -4.66
CA LEU A 21 -12.54 9.53 -5.93
C LEU A 21 -12.51 8.57 -7.11
N TYR A 22 -11.67 7.54 -7.04
CA TYR A 22 -11.56 6.54 -8.09
C TYR A 22 -12.91 5.90 -8.40
N LYS A 23 -13.62 5.43 -7.38
CA LYS A 23 -14.95 4.82 -7.55
C LYS A 23 -15.98 5.77 -8.11
N LYS A 24 -16.02 6.99 -7.62
CA LYS A 24 -16.93 8.01 -8.13
C LYS A 24 -16.69 8.30 -9.62
N PHE A 25 -15.43 8.26 -10.06
CA PHE A 25 -15.05 8.54 -11.43
C PHE A 25 -15.42 7.40 -12.38
N LEU A 26 -15.13 6.14 -11.99
CA LEU A 26 -15.30 4.98 -12.85
C LEU A 26 -16.72 4.44 -12.87
N PHE A 27 -17.32 4.29 -11.70
CA PHE A 27 -18.58 3.55 -11.62
C PHE A 27 -19.82 4.43 -11.78
N LYS A 28 -19.66 5.79 -11.76
CA LYS A 28 -20.77 6.77 -11.90
C LYS A 28 -22.00 6.45 -11.04
N GLU A 29 -21.90 5.49 -10.13
CA GLU A 29 -22.97 5.04 -9.26
C GLU A 29 -23.28 6.13 -8.22
N LYS A 30 -24.55 6.38 -7.98
CA LYS A 30 -24.98 7.33 -6.94
C LYS A 30 -24.71 6.79 -5.53
N GLU A 31 -24.77 5.46 -5.38
CA GLU A 31 -24.57 4.78 -4.09
C GLU A 31 -23.62 3.61 -4.26
N PHE A 32 -22.41 3.76 -3.79
CA PHE A 32 -21.43 2.68 -3.68
C PHE A 32 -20.82 2.64 -2.29
N LYS A 33 -20.44 1.45 -1.84
CA LYS A 33 -19.74 1.30 -0.55
C LYS A 33 -18.32 0.83 -0.79
N ILE A 34 -17.38 1.44 -0.07
CA ILE A 34 -15.96 1.11 -0.15
C ILE A 34 -15.66 0.05 0.89
N SER A 35 -15.08 -1.06 0.47
CA SER A 35 -14.48 -2.08 1.31
C SER A 35 -12.96 -1.85 1.42
N ASN A 36 -12.31 -2.56 2.33
CA ASN A 36 -10.86 -2.38 2.53
C ASN A 36 -10.01 -2.83 1.33
N ILE A 37 -10.44 -3.81 0.54
CA ILE A 37 -9.70 -4.24 -0.66
C ILE A 37 -9.57 -3.11 -1.69
N GLU A 38 -10.52 -2.18 -1.66
CA GLU A 38 -10.56 -1.04 -2.56
C GLU A 38 -9.53 0.04 -2.24
N ILE A 39 -8.67 -0.17 -1.22
CA ILE A 39 -7.46 0.63 -0.99
C ILE A 39 -6.58 0.68 -2.24
N LEU A 40 -6.58 -0.38 -3.06
CA LEU A 40 -5.86 -0.45 -4.31
C LEU A 40 -6.24 0.69 -5.27
N TYR A 41 -7.52 1.05 -5.31
CA TYR A 41 -7.99 2.18 -6.13
C TYR A 41 -7.38 3.52 -5.71
N GLY A 42 -7.22 3.69 -4.39
CA GLY A 42 -6.57 4.88 -3.84
C GLY A 42 -5.09 4.94 -4.24
N LEU A 43 -4.40 3.81 -4.23
CA LEU A 43 -3.01 3.72 -4.65
C LEU A 43 -2.83 4.07 -6.12
N ILE A 44 -3.75 3.67 -7.00
CA ILE A 44 -3.70 4.03 -8.43
C ILE A 44 -3.81 5.55 -8.60
N ILE A 45 -4.76 6.21 -7.93
CA ILE A 45 -4.86 7.67 -8.01
C ILE A 45 -3.57 8.33 -7.52
N ILE A 46 -3.02 7.85 -6.40
CA ILE A 46 -1.77 8.39 -5.85
C ILE A 46 -0.60 8.13 -6.80
N LEU A 47 -0.57 6.98 -7.48
CA LEU A 47 0.42 6.70 -8.51
C LEU A 47 0.35 7.73 -9.63
N PHE A 48 -0.82 7.93 -10.23
CA PHE A 48 -0.98 8.93 -11.28
C PHE A 48 -0.58 10.33 -10.82
N LEU A 49 -0.99 10.73 -9.62
CA LEU A 49 -0.59 12.02 -9.03
C LEU A 49 0.93 12.09 -8.86
N SER A 50 1.58 11.03 -8.37
CA SER A 50 3.02 11.02 -8.16
C SER A 50 3.80 11.17 -9.47
N LEU A 51 3.37 10.50 -10.53
CA LEU A 51 4.00 10.58 -11.84
C LEU A 51 3.82 11.97 -12.46
N ILE A 52 2.60 12.52 -12.43
CA ILE A 52 2.32 13.86 -12.97
C ILE A 52 3.10 14.92 -12.21
N ILE A 53 3.07 14.87 -10.87
CA ILE A 53 3.76 15.87 -10.04
C ILE A 53 5.27 15.77 -10.27
N ASN A 54 5.86 14.57 -10.28
CA ASN A 54 7.31 14.41 -10.43
C ASN A 54 7.82 14.83 -11.80
N PHE A 55 6.97 14.82 -12.81
CA PHE A 55 7.35 15.35 -14.13
C PHE A 55 7.73 16.83 -14.08
N PHE A 56 7.06 17.61 -13.23
CA PHE A 56 7.25 19.06 -13.15
C PHE A 56 8.01 19.50 -11.89
N PHE A 57 7.83 18.77 -10.77
CA PHE A 57 8.29 19.19 -9.44
C PHE A 57 8.82 18.03 -8.61
N PRO A 58 9.74 18.29 -7.65
CA PRO A 58 10.11 17.33 -6.61
C PRO A 58 8.92 16.92 -5.76
N LEU A 59 8.76 15.62 -5.47
CA LEU A 59 7.59 15.09 -4.77
C LEU A 59 7.46 15.58 -3.33
N LYS A 60 8.57 15.88 -2.65
CA LYS A 60 8.58 16.30 -1.24
C LYS A 60 7.68 17.51 -0.96
N TYR A 61 7.56 18.44 -1.89
CA TYR A 61 6.77 19.66 -1.70
C TYR A 61 5.27 19.39 -1.65
N PHE A 62 4.82 18.27 -2.20
CA PHE A 62 3.41 17.92 -2.29
C PHE A 62 2.97 16.81 -1.34
N SER A 63 3.90 16.11 -0.69
CA SER A 63 3.61 14.96 0.18
C SER A 63 2.55 15.28 1.24
N LEU A 64 2.75 16.33 2.01
CA LEU A 64 1.81 16.73 3.07
C LEU A 64 0.45 17.16 2.48
N THR A 65 0.46 17.93 1.40
CA THR A 65 -0.76 18.41 0.74
C THR A 65 -1.60 17.24 0.23
N ILE A 66 -0.97 16.27 -0.43
CA ILE A 66 -1.66 15.08 -0.94
C ILE A 66 -2.25 14.25 0.21
N VAL A 67 -1.50 14.06 1.29
CA VAL A 67 -2.03 13.31 2.45
C VAL A 67 -3.22 14.04 3.08
N ILE A 68 -3.13 15.35 3.30
CA ILE A 68 -4.21 16.14 3.88
C ILE A 68 -5.46 16.12 2.98
N LEU A 69 -5.30 16.32 1.67
CA LEU A 69 -6.41 16.24 0.72
C LEU A 69 -7.10 14.87 0.77
N GLY A 70 -6.34 13.79 0.79
CA GLY A 70 -6.90 12.45 0.92
C GLY A 70 -7.71 12.28 2.22
N ILE A 71 -7.21 12.80 3.35
CA ILE A 71 -7.93 12.76 4.63
C ILE A 71 -9.23 13.59 4.57
N ILE A 72 -9.21 14.77 3.97
CA ILE A 72 -10.42 15.60 3.81
C ILE A 72 -11.47 14.83 3.00
N ILE A 73 -11.07 14.21 1.90
CA ILE A 73 -11.96 13.40 1.05
C ILE A 73 -12.50 12.20 1.83
N PHE A 74 -11.66 11.55 2.66
CA PHE A 74 -12.08 10.46 3.53
C PHE A 74 -13.15 10.89 4.53
N ILE A 75 -12.95 12.02 5.23
CA ILE A 75 -13.92 12.60 6.17
C ILE A 75 -15.25 12.88 5.46
N TYR A 76 -15.20 13.44 4.26
CA TYR A 76 -16.38 13.64 3.43
C TYR A 76 -17.10 12.32 3.11
N GLY A 77 -16.35 11.28 2.77
CA GLY A 77 -16.88 9.94 2.52
C GLY A 77 -17.51 9.29 3.76
N LEU A 78 -16.93 9.53 4.96
CA LEU A 78 -17.54 9.13 6.23
C LEU A 78 -18.89 9.83 6.47
N TYR A 79 -18.93 11.14 6.26
CA TYR A 79 -20.17 11.91 6.36
C TYR A 79 -21.27 11.36 5.44
N LYS A 80 -20.93 10.94 4.24
CA LYS A 80 -21.84 10.29 3.27
C LYS A 80 -22.10 8.81 3.55
N LYS A 81 -21.58 8.24 4.62
CA LYS A 81 -21.73 6.81 5.01
C LYS A 81 -21.33 5.81 3.90
N ILE A 82 -20.29 6.16 3.16
CA ILE A 82 -19.82 5.39 1.99
C ILE A 82 -18.97 4.17 2.40
N TYR A 83 -18.30 4.22 3.56
CA TYR A 83 -17.37 3.18 3.97
C TYR A 83 -18.05 2.03 4.70
N LYS A 84 -17.72 0.79 4.29
CA LYS A 84 -18.10 -0.48 4.93
C LYS A 84 -16.89 -1.13 5.60
N ILE A 85 -16.21 -0.40 6.46
CA ILE A 85 -14.99 -0.85 7.11
C ILE A 85 -15.20 -0.83 8.62
N ASN A 86 -14.77 -1.89 9.29
CA ASN A 86 -14.70 -1.89 10.75
C ASN A 86 -13.37 -1.27 11.17
N PHE A 87 -13.36 0.03 11.44
CA PHE A 87 -12.16 0.78 11.78
C PHE A 87 -11.50 0.33 13.08
N ILE A 88 -12.25 -0.26 14.02
CA ILE A 88 -11.70 -0.75 15.29
C ILE A 88 -10.76 -1.93 15.02
N TYR A 89 -11.20 -2.93 14.24
CA TYR A 89 -10.32 -4.04 13.87
C TYR A 89 -9.12 -3.57 13.05
N TYR A 90 -9.35 -2.65 12.14
CA TYR A 90 -8.28 -2.10 11.32
C TYR A 90 -7.25 -1.35 12.17
N PHE A 91 -7.71 -0.64 13.21
CA PHE A 91 -6.85 0.05 14.15
C PHE A 91 -5.86 -0.93 14.80
N PHE A 92 -6.33 -2.02 15.39
CA PHE A 92 -5.47 -2.99 16.05
C PHE A 92 -4.51 -3.69 15.08
N ILE A 93 -4.96 -4.02 13.86
CA ILE A 93 -4.12 -4.65 12.85
C ILE A 93 -2.98 -3.72 12.44
N ILE A 94 -3.26 -2.46 12.13
CA ILE A 94 -2.23 -1.48 11.77
C ILE A 94 -1.27 -1.24 12.93
N LEU A 95 -1.76 -1.14 14.14
CA LEU A 95 -0.92 -0.98 15.33
C LEU A 95 0.07 -2.13 15.43
N PHE A 96 -0.40 -3.37 15.31
CA PHE A 96 0.42 -4.58 15.37
C PHE A 96 1.47 -4.62 14.24
N ILE A 97 1.04 -4.41 12.99
CA ILE A 97 1.94 -4.43 11.84
C ILE A 97 2.94 -3.27 11.87
N SER A 98 2.53 -2.08 12.31
CA SER A 98 3.44 -0.94 12.50
C SER A 98 4.48 -1.22 13.58
N TYR A 99 4.10 -1.91 14.64
CA TYR A 99 5.03 -2.33 15.69
C TYR A 99 6.08 -3.29 15.11
N ILE A 100 5.65 -4.34 14.42
CA ILE A 100 6.57 -5.32 13.81
C ILE A 100 7.49 -4.63 12.80
N SER A 101 6.97 -3.83 11.90
CA SER A 101 7.77 -3.18 10.85
C SER A 101 8.74 -2.12 11.39
N PHE A 102 8.45 -1.52 12.55
CA PHE A 102 9.37 -0.60 13.21
C PHE A 102 10.67 -1.28 13.65
N TYR A 103 10.58 -2.53 14.10
CA TYR A 103 11.73 -3.33 14.52
C TYR A 103 12.38 -4.11 13.36
N ALA A 104 11.83 -4.02 12.15
CA ALA A 104 12.42 -4.63 10.98
C ALA A 104 13.84 -4.08 10.74
N GLY A 105 14.77 -4.96 10.42
CA GLY A 105 16.13 -4.60 10.04
C GLY A 105 16.18 -3.92 8.65
N ASP A 106 17.32 -3.35 8.31
CA ASP A 106 17.55 -2.83 6.96
C ASP A 106 18.04 -3.96 6.04
N ASN A 107 17.55 -4.00 4.82
CA ASN A 107 18.07 -4.88 3.79
C ASN A 107 19.30 -4.25 3.13
N ILE A 108 20.23 -5.07 2.65
CA ILE A 108 21.49 -4.64 2.02
C ILE A 108 21.22 -3.79 0.77
N ASP A 109 20.19 -4.13 0.01
CA ASP A 109 19.83 -3.44 -1.24
C ASP A 109 19.21 -2.04 -1.00
N SER A 110 18.59 -1.84 0.16
CA SER A 110 17.93 -0.57 0.48
C SER A 110 18.89 0.64 0.43
N PRO A 111 20.06 0.65 1.09
CA PRO A 111 20.99 1.76 1.00
C PRO A 111 21.72 1.82 -0.35
N MET A 112 21.87 0.69 -1.06
CA MET A 112 22.61 0.64 -2.32
C MET A 112 21.94 1.45 -3.43
N TYR A 113 20.62 1.27 -3.66
CA TYR A 113 19.94 1.94 -4.76
C TYR A 113 18.50 2.40 -4.43
N HIS A 114 17.72 1.68 -3.63
CA HIS A 114 16.33 2.05 -3.37
C HIS A 114 16.20 3.42 -2.68
N LEU A 115 16.99 3.65 -1.62
CA LEU A 115 16.99 4.93 -0.91
C LEU A 115 17.51 6.08 -1.79
N GLN A 116 18.47 5.79 -2.69
CA GLN A 116 18.96 6.80 -3.62
C GLN A 116 17.91 7.20 -4.65
N ILE A 117 17.15 6.23 -5.20
CA ILE A 117 16.03 6.51 -6.10
C ILE A 117 15.00 7.39 -5.40
N LEU A 118 14.60 7.03 -4.15
CA LEU A 118 13.66 7.84 -3.38
C LEU A 118 14.18 9.25 -3.12
N LYS A 119 15.47 9.38 -2.82
CA LYS A 119 16.11 10.68 -2.63
C LYS A 119 15.98 11.58 -3.86
N TRP A 120 16.22 11.04 -5.05
CA TRP A 120 16.03 11.80 -6.29
C TRP A 120 14.57 12.15 -6.54
N LEU A 121 13.65 11.22 -6.43
CA LEU A 121 12.23 11.49 -6.61
C LEU A 121 11.69 12.56 -5.64
N MET A 122 12.24 12.60 -4.43
CA MET A 122 11.85 13.58 -3.42
C MET A 122 12.50 14.95 -3.63
N SER A 123 13.76 15.01 -4.08
CA SER A 123 14.52 16.26 -4.16
C SER A 123 14.54 16.89 -5.54
N GLU A 124 14.31 16.09 -6.59
CA GLU A 124 14.39 16.52 -7.97
C GLU A 124 13.12 16.15 -8.73
N LYS A 125 12.83 16.90 -9.81
CA LYS A 125 11.90 16.44 -10.84
C LYS A 125 12.48 15.22 -11.54
N ILE A 126 11.69 14.56 -12.36
CA ILE A 126 12.11 13.37 -13.09
C ILE A 126 13.50 13.58 -13.75
N SER A 127 14.44 12.74 -13.37
CA SER A 127 15.82 12.81 -13.86
C SER A 127 16.03 11.72 -14.89
N PHE A 128 16.32 12.14 -16.15
CA PHE A 128 16.62 11.21 -17.23
C PHE A 128 18.09 10.78 -17.20
N GLY A 129 18.36 9.56 -17.65
CA GLY A 129 19.73 9.06 -17.81
C GLY A 129 20.41 8.56 -16.53
N LEU A 130 19.68 8.39 -15.42
CA LEU A 130 20.23 7.85 -14.18
C LEU A 130 20.87 6.46 -14.36
N ALA A 131 20.35 5.64 -15.27
CA ALA A 131 20.92 4.34 -15.60
C ALA A 131 22.35 4.43 -16.19
N ASN A 132 22.74 5.59 -16.72
CA ASN A 132 24.11 5.81 -17.20
C ASN A 132 25.11 5.99 -16.05
N LEU A 133 24.62 6.36 -14.85
CA LEU A 133 25.47 6.47 -13.66
C LEU A 133 25.62 5.11 -12.98
N GLU A 134 24.52 4.42 -12.81
CA GLU A 134 24.45 3.07 -12.22
C GLU A 134 23.24 2.35 -12.83
N ILE A 135 23.45 1.17 -13.40
CA ILE A 135 22.42 0.42 -14.13
C ILE A 135 21.18 0.13 -13.28
N ARG A 136 21.35 -0.04 -11.98
CA ARG A 136 20.25 -0.28 -11.03
C ARG A 136 19.31 0.92 -10.88
N PHE A 137 19.76 2.12 -11.16
CA PHE A 137 18.91 3.31 -11.17
C PHE A 137 17.96 3.36 -12.38
N GLY A 138 18.19 2.51 -13.37
CA GLY A 138 17.27 2.26 -14.48
C GLY A 138 16.07 1.38 -14.11
N PHE A 139 16.10 0.71 -12.96
CA PHE A 139 14.94 -0.03 -12.44
C PHE A 139 13.87 0.93 -11.91
N ASN A 140 13.29 1.68 -12.84
CA ASN A 140 12.25 2.64 -12.50
C ASN A 140 10.99 1.89 -12.08
N SER A 141 10.66 1.98 -10.79
CA SER A 141 9.46 1.39 -10.23
C SER A 141 8.48 2.49 -9.83
N SER A 142 7.27 2.41 -10.35
CA SER A 142 6.14 3.25 -9.94
C SER A 142 5.86 3.17 -8.43
N TRP A 143 6.21 2.05 -7.80
CA TRP A 143 6.16 1.86 -6.36
C TRP A 143 7.00 2.90 -5.59
N HIS A 144 8.22 3.20 -6.05
CA HIS A 144 9.04 4.23 -5.44
C HIS A 144 8.42 5.63 -5.54
N SER A 145 7.72 5.92 -6.64
CA SER A 145 7.03 7.22 -6.80
C SER A 145 5.89 7.39 -5.80
N ILE A 146 5.11 6.32 -5.53
CA ILE A 146 4.07 6.34 -4.51
C ILE A 146 4.69 6.54 -3.12
N ILE A 147 5.74 5.77 -2.78
CA ILE A 147 6.44 5.90 -1.50
C ILE A 147 7.00 7.31 -1.32
N ALA A 148 7.65 7.88 -2.35
CA ALA A 148 8.22 9.21 -2.28
C ALA A 148 7.15 10.29 -2.05
N LEU A 149 5.99 10.19 -2.72
CA LEU A 149 4.89 11.12 -2.55
C LEU A 149 4.19 10.97 -1.19
N LEU A 150 4.11 9.77 -0.64
CA LEU A 150 3.48 9.51 0.66
C LEU A 150 4.46 9.66 1.84
N ASN A 151 5.71 10.03 1.60
CA ASN A 151 6.70 10.20 2.66
C ASN A 151 6.46 11.49 3.44
N LEU A 152 6.05 11.37 4.70
CA LEU A 152 5.81 12.48 5.61
C LEU A 152 7.06 12.92 6.40
N SER A 153 8.15 12.16 6.33
CA SER A 153 9.40 12.49 7.03
C SER A 153 10.30 13.32 6.12
N TYR A 154 10.24 14.63 6.30
CA TYR A 154 10.86 15.61 5.41
C TYR A 154 12.41 15.56 5.34
N ASP A 155 13.09 15.13 6.43
CA ASP A 155 14.54 15.33 6.57
C ASP A 155 15.36 14.10 6.98
N LYS A 156 14.72 12.94 7.18
CA LYS A 156 15.46 11.78 7.68
C LYS A 156 15.41 10.64 6.70
N PHE A 157 16.48 10.47 5.93
CA PHE A 157 16.72 9.29 5.07
C PHE A 157 16.72 7.95 5.84
N ASN A 158 16.68 8.01 7.17
CA ASN A 158 16.49 6.86 8.06
C ASN A 158 15.02 6.59 8.40
N SER A 159 14.09 7.26 7.75
CA SER A 159 12.67 6.97 7.94
C SER A 159 12.32 5.66 7.27
N LYS A 160 11.81 4.74 8.05
CA LYS A 160 11.30 3.49 7.53
C LYS A 160 10.04 3.74 6.70
N TYR A 161 9.94 3.05 5.59
CA TYR A 161 8.84 3.20 4.65
C TYR A 161 7.82 2.09 4.88
N TYR A 162 6.62 2.46 5.29
CA TYR A 162 5.63 1.50 5.81
C TYR A 162 4.48 1.20 4.85
N LEU A 163 4.59 1.57 3.58
CA LEU A 163 3.50 1.35 2.64
C LEU A 163 3.20 -0.15 2.44
N SER A 164 4.24 -1.00 2.37
CA SER A 164 4.08 -2.45 2.34
C SER A 164 3.36 -2.99 3.57
N ALA A 165 3.63 -2.41 4.75
CA ALA A 165 2.94 -2.76 5.98
C ALA A 165 1.44 -2.40 5.95
N ILE A 166 1.09 -1.24 5.37
CA ILE A 166 -0.30 -0.82 5.18
C ILE A 166 -1.05 -1.81 4.27
N ILE A 167 -0.42 -2.23 3.16
CA ILE A 167 -1.04 -3.19 2.23
C ILE A 167 -1.18 -4.57 2.89
N LEU A 168 -0.18 -5.03 3.62
CA LEU A 168 -0.27 -6.28 4.39
C LEU A 168 -1.40 -6.24 5.42
N SER A 169 -1.60 -5.09 6.08
CA SER A 169 -2.71 -4.91 7.03
C SER A 169 -4.08 -5.10 6.37
N THR A 170 -4.20 -4.73 5.09
CA THR A 170 -5.42 -4.92 4.28
C THR A 170 -5.69 -6.41 4.05
N LEU A 171 -4.64 -7.18 3.73
CA LEU A 171 -4.73 -8.63 3.56
C LEU A 171 -5.17 -9.33 4.85
N ILE A 172 -4.55 -8.97 5.98
CA ILE A 172 -4.91 -9.51 7.31
C ILE A 172 -6.36 -9.17 7.66
N TYR A 173 -6.78 -7.93 7.42
CA TYR A 173 -8.15 -7.52 7.70
C TYR A 173 -9.17 -8.36 6.91
N GLU A 174 -8.95 -8.60 5.61
CA GLU A 174 -9.84 -9.44 4.81
C GLU A 174 -9.89 -10.87 5.35
N THR A 175 -8.76 -11.41 5.78
CA THR A 175 -8.70 -12.74 6.38
C THR A 175 -9.54 -12.85 7.66
N VAL A 176 -9.47 -11.84 8.52
CA VAL A 176 -10.18 -11.85 9.82
C VAL A 176 -11.68 -11.61 9.66
N LYS A 177 -12.08 -10.83 8.66
CA LYS A 177 -13.48 -10.42 8.45
C LYS A 177 -14.43 -11.59 8.17
N TYR A 178 -13.96 -12.61 7.46
CA TYR A 178 -14.82 -13.66 6.89
C TYR A 178 -14.90 -14.94 7.74
N ARG A 179 -15.18 -14.79 9.04
CA ARG A 179 -15.34 -15.95 9.95
C ARG A 179 -16.58 -16.82 9.72
N LYS A 180 -17.61 -16.33 9.02
CA LYS A 180 -18.94 -16.98 8.99
C LYS A 180 -19.21 -17.85 7.77
N ASN A 181 -18.61 -17.61 6.63
CA ASN A 181 -18.77 -18.39 5.41
C ASN A 181 -17.40 -18.72 4.85
N ILE A 182 -16.96 -19.97 5.02
CA ILE A 182 -15.65 -20.43 4.56
C ILE A 182 -15.78 -20.79 3.07
N GLU A 183 -15.41 -19.87 2.20
CA GLU A 183 -15.21 -20.09 0.77
C GLU A 183 -13.74 -20.50 0.52
N TYR A 184 -13.42 -21.18 -0.56
CA TYR A 184 -12.04 -21.61 -0.90
C TYR A 184 -11.07 -20.42 -0.99
N SER A 185 -11.55 -19.30 -1.55
CA SER A 185 -10.81 -18.04 -1.60
C SER A 185 -10.35 -17.54 -0.21
N HIS A 186 -11.19 -17.72 0.82
CA HIS A 186 -10.87 -17.32 2.18
C HIS A 186 -9.88 -18.27 2.86
N ILE A 187 -9.95 -19.58 2.54
CA ILE A 187 -8.98 -20.56 3.02
C ILE A 187 -7.59 -20.22 2.48
N LEU A 188 -7.49 -19.96 1.17
CA LEU A 188 -6.23 -19.54 0.55
C LEU A 188 -5.69 -18.27 1.20
N LEU A 189 -6.53 -17.26 1.36
CA LEU A 189 -6.14 -15.99 1.98
C LEU A 189 -5.61 -16.20 3.41
N PHE A 190 -6.29 -17.05 4.19
CA PHE A 190 -5.85 -17.41 5.54
C PHE A 190 -4.50 -18.12 5.53
N LEU A 191 -4.32 -19.11 4.68
CA LEU A 191 -3.06 -19.86 4.56
C LEU A 191 -1.91 -18.95 4.17
N VAL A 192 -2.10 -18.10 3.17
CA VAL A 192 -1.10 -17.13 2.71
C VAL A 192 -0.75 -16.14 3.82
N THR A 193 -1.75 -15.56 4.46
CA THR A 193 -1.53 -14.58 5.54
C THR A 193 -0.79 -15.22 6.72
N THR A 194 -1.18 -16.44 7.09
CA THR A 194 -0.53 -17.20 8.16
C THR A 194 0.92 -17.55 7.78
N PHE A 195 1.15 -17.99 6.54
CA PHE A 195 2.49 -18.26 6.03
C PHE A 195 3.36 -17.00 6.08
N LEU A 196 2.86 -15.86 5.60
CA LEU A 196 3.59 -14.59 5.63
C LEU A 196 3.94 -14.16 7.07
N LEU A 197 3.01 -14.32 8.01
CA LEU A 197 3.23 -13.98 9.42
C LEU A 197 4.23 -14.94 10.07
N ILE A 198 4.08 -16.25 9.87
CA ILE A 198 5.00 -17.27 10.43
C ILE A 198 6.39 -17.07 9.87
N PHE A 199 6.53 -16.88 8.54
CA PHE A 199 7.82 -16.66 7.90
C PHE A 199 8.48 -15.36 8.36
N SER A 200 7.69 -14.38 8.74
CA SER A 200 8.17 -13.13 9.35
C SER A 200 8.74 -13.36 10.75
N ILE A 201 8.14 -14.26 11.54
CA ILE A 201 8.48 -14.48 12.95
C ILE A 201 9.53 -15.60 13.10
N ALA A 202 9.51 -16.61 12.24
CA ALA A 202 10.30 -17.85 12.39
C ALA A 202 11.79 -17.75 12.03
N HIS A 203 12.28 -16.60 11.57
CA HIS A 203 13.70 -16.38 11.28
C HIS A 203 14.38 -15.38 12.23
N PRO A 204 14.53 -15.70 13.52
CA PRO A 204 15.19 -14.80 14.47
C PRO A 204 16.69 -14.65 14.23
N PHE A 205 17.35 -15.56 13.48
CA PHE A 205 18.81 -15.58 13.28
C PHE A 205 19.31 -14.92 11.99
N ARG A 206 18.43 -14.63 11.06
CA ARG A 206 18.68 -13.72 9.94
C ARG A 206 17.46 -12.85 9.88
N ASN A 207 17.62 -11.59 10.27
CA ASN A 207 16.59 -10.57 10.12
C ASN A 207 15.62 -10.97 9.01
N GLY A 208 14.47 -11.55 9.40
CA GLY A 208 13.63 -12.32 8.47
C GLY A 208 13.33 -11.53 7.22
N VAL A 209 13.57 -12.07 6.04
CA VAL A 209 13.54 -11.36 4.75
C VAL A 209 12.24 -10.53 4.59
N ILE A 210 11.10 -11.06 5.04
CA ILE A 210 9.80 -10.38 4.96
C ILE A 210 9.71 -9.21 5.94
N LEU A 211 10.17 -9.36 7.18
CA LEU A 211 10.16 -8.27 8.16
C LEU A 211 11.04 -7.12 7.71
N ASN A 212 12.22 -7.40 7.19
CA ASN A 212 13.11 -6.37 6.69
C ASN A 212 12.49 -5.56 5.55
N GLN A 213 11.69 -6.20 4.70
CA GLN A 213 11.03 -5.53 3.59
C GLN A 213 9.79 -4.74 3.99
N LEU A 214 9.15 -5.03 5.14
CA LEU A 214 7.99 -4.26 5.63
C LEU A 214 8.35 -2.83 6.04
N GLY A 215 9.59 -2.59 6.45
CA GLY A 215 10.09 -1.27 6.82
C GLY A 215 10.92 -0.58 5.75
N ASN A 216 11.12 -1.21 4.58
CA ASN A 216 11.97 -0.76 3.50
C ASN A 216 11.19 -0.37 2.24
N PRO A 217 11.78 0.45 1.35
CA PRO A 217 11.12 0.88 0.12
C PRO A 217 11.07 -0.18 -0.97
N GLU A 218 11.43 -1.42 -0.67
CA GLU A 218 11.45 -2.51 -1.61
C GLU A 218 10.05 -2.91 -2.07
N ARG A 219 9.95 -3.35 -3.32
CA ARG A 219 8.68 -3.69 -3.95
C ARG A 219 8.29 -5.17 -3.80
N ASP A 220 9.20 -6.04 -3.39
CA ASP A 220 9.01 -7.49 -3.46
C ASP A 220 7.84 -7.97 -2.62
N ILE A 221 7.72 -7.50 -1.39
CA ILE A 221 6.57 -7.79 -0.52
C ILE A 221 5.27 -7.23 -1.10
N ALA A 222 5.31 -6.00 -1.63
CA ALA A 222 4.13 -5.40 -2.26
C ALA A 222 3.67 -6.21 -3.46
N ASN A 223 4.60 -6.60 -4.35
CA ASN A 223 4.31 -7.44 -5.51
C ASN A 223 3.73 -8.79 -5.10
N MET A 224 4.29 -9.42 -4.07
CA MET A 224 3.77 -10.69 -3.55
C MET A 224 2.35 -10.54 -3.01
N ILE A 225 2.07 -9.49 -2.25
CA ILE A 225 0.74 -9.21 -1.71
C ILE A 225 -0.26 -8.95 -2.86
N PHE A 226 0.11 -8.15 -3.87
CA PHE A 226 -0.74 -7.91 -5.05
C PHE A 226 -1.01 -9.19 -5.83
N PHE A 227 -0.02 -10.04 -6.02
CA PHE A 227 -0.21 -11.34 -6.65
C PHE A 227 -1.24 -12.20 -5.91
N PHE A 228 -1.15 -12.28 -4.57
CA PHE A 228 -2.12 -13.03 -3.78
C PHE A 228 -3.51 -12.38 -3.78
N PHE A 229 -3.60 -11.05 -3.80
CA PHE A 229 -4.88 -10.38 -4.00
C PHE A 229 -5.51 -10.73 -5.36
N SER A 230 -4.71 -10.81 -6.41
CA SER A 230 -5.18 -11.19 -7.74
C SER A 230 -5.77 -12.60 -7.74
N ILE A 231 -5.07 -13.57 -7.14
CA ILE A 231 -5.56 -14.95 -7.00
C ILE A 231 -6.85 -14.97 -6.16
N TYR A 232 -6.89 -14.26 -5.04
CA TYR A 232 -8.06 -14.18 -4.18
C TYR A 232 -9.29 -13.63 -4.93
N ILE A 233 -9.12 -12.55 -5.69
CA ILE A 233 -10.20 -11.94 -6.48
C ILE A 233 -10.63 -12.88 -7.59
N PHE A 234 -9.67 -13.54 -8.26
CA PHE A 234 -9.97 -14.54 -9.30
C PHE A 234 -10.83 -15.69 -8.75
N LEU A 235 -10.45 -16.26 -7.61
CA LEU A 235 -11.23 -17.31 -6.95
C LEU A 235 -12.63 -16.83 -6.59
N LYS A 236 -12.77 -15.59 -6.11
CA LYS A 236 -14.11 -15.02 -5.86
C LYS A 236 -14.98 -14.88 -7.10
N ILE A 237 -14.37 -14.56 -8.24
CA ILE A 237 -15.10 -14.53 -9.52
C ILE A 237 -15.61 -15.93 -9.86
N VAL A 238 -14.76 -16.94 -9.71
CA VAL A 238 -15.11 -18.34 -9.99
C VAL A 238 -16.22 -18.85 -9.03
N GLU A 239 -16.13 -18.51 -7.74
CA GLU A 239 -17.07 -18.97 -6.71
C GLU A 239 -18.48 -18.31 -6.81
N LYS A 240 -18.57 -17.07 -7.27
CA LYS A 240 -19.80 -16.24 -7.16
C LYS A 240 -20.51 -15.93 -8.47
N ASN A 241 -20.19 -16.60 -9.54
CA ASN A 241 -20.63 -16.19 -10.86
C ASN A 241 -20.24 -14.72 -11.20
N TYR A 242 -19.78 -14.54 -12.39
CA TYR A 242 -19.21 -13.34 -12.99
C TYR A 242 -19.88 -12.02 -12.53
N ASP A 243 -19.09 -11.12 -11.97
CA ASP A 243 -19.45 -9.73 -11.69
C ASP A 243 -18.36 -8.82 -12.27
N ASP A 244 -18.72 -7.90 -13.16
CA ASP A 244 -17.80 -6.94 -13.82
C ASP A 244 -16.89 -6.20 -12.84
N LYS A 245 -17.42 -5.92 -11.65
CA LYS A 245 -16.67 -5.25 -10.58
C LYS A 245 -15.50 -6.09 -10.07
N ASN A 246 -15.68 -7.40 -9.95
CA ASN A 246 -14.61 -8.31 -9.55
C ASN A 246 -13.56 -8.45 -10.64
N LEU A 247 -13.96 -8.41 -11.92
CA LEU A 247 -13.03 -8.40 -13.04
C LEU A 247 -12.13 -7.16 -13.03
N ILE A 248 -12.70 -5.98 -12.80
CA ILE A 248 -11.94 -4.73 -12.68
C ILE A 248 -10.95 -4.80 -11.50
N ASN A 249 -11.38 -5.32 -10.35
CA ASN A 249 -10.50 -5.53 -9.20
C ASN A 249 -9.34 -6.47 -9.52
N LEU A 250 -9.59 -7.54 -10.29
CA LEU A 250 -8.56 -8.47 -10.74
C LEU A 250 -7.54 -7.79 -11.64
N LEU A 251 -7.99 -7.05 -12.64
CA LEU A 251 -7.11 -6.32 -13.55
C LEU A 251 -6.21 -5.33 -12.80
N ILE A 252 -6.78 -4.60 -11.82
CA ILE A 252 -6.04 -3.61 -11.03
C ILE A 252 -4.99 -4.29 -10.12
N SER A 253 -5.31 -5.44 -9.54
CA SER A 253 -4.37 -6.12 -8.64
C SER A 253 -3.27 -6.88 -9.38
N SER A 254 -3.44 -7.14 -10.67
CA SER A 254 -2.46 -7.83 -11.52
C SER A 254 -1.47 -6.88 -12.22
N THR A 255 -1.75 -5.60 -12.25
CA THR A 255 -0.86 -4.54 -12.79
C THR A 255 0.08 -4.00 -11.73
#